data_d889cb2d76d25790442120c798ea657e
#
_entry.id   d889cb2d76d25790442120c798ea657e
#
_cell.length_a   1.000
_cell.length_b   1.000
_cell.length_c   1.000
_cell.angle_alpha   90.00
_cell.angle_beta   90.00
_cell.angle_gamma   90.00
#
_symmetry.space_group_name_H-M   'P 1'
#
loop_
_entity.id
_entity.type
_entity.pdbx_description
1 polymer ?
#
loop_
_entity_poly.entity_id
_entity_poly.type
_entity_poly.pdbx_seq_one_letter_code
_entity_poly.pdbx_strand_id
1 'polypeptide(L)'
;ADETIRDEFEKGTIDIYSAGTGEKIEAALTKVEEGKLDANYGLVPGTRINEMRYLCDFGPTQFEEVRRAIAYIVDRDEINKQLTGGYGTVVDCYATDATTDFAAIKDDIESELIHYSYDLDKAKQELIDGGWTLNEKGEEYKEGTDKYRYKEVDGELMKLKVEVACCEDDYSKLYNTVIPPEAEKINSINF
;
A
#
# COMPACT_ATOMS: atom_id res chain seq x y z
N ALA A 1 21.28 -5.60 14.42
CA ALA A 1 22.20 -6.12 13.40
C ALA A 1 22.59 -5.01 12.40
N ASP A 2 21.63 -4.32 11.79
CA ASP A 2 21.91 -3.29 10.77
C ASP A 2 22.66 -2.08 11.33
N GLU A 3 22.34 -1.63 12.53
CA GLU A 3 23.01 -0.50 13.18
C GLU A 3 24.50 -0.80 13.45
N THR A 4 24.81 -2.01 13.85
CA THR A 4 26.20 -2.43 14.09
C THR A 4 27.02 -2.43 12.81
N ILE A 5 26.44 -2.92 11.70
CA ILE A 5 27.10 -2.95 10.40
C ILE A 5 27.35 -1.53 9.88
N ARG A 6 26.33 -0.65 10.01
CA ARG A 6 26.48 0.75 9.64
C ARG A 6 27.59 1.44 10.44
N ASP A 7 27.61 1.23 11.76
CA ASP A 7 28.67 1.81 12.62
C ASP A 7 30.07 1.34 12.25
N GLU A 8 30.20 0.07 11.85
CA GLU A 8 31.49 -0.46 11.40
C GLU A 8 31.90 0.13 10.02
N PHE A 9 30.93 0.37 9.13
CA PHE A 9 31.19 1.07 7.88
C PHE A 9 31.62 2.52 8.13
N GLU A 10 30.95 3.25 9.00
CA GLU A 10 31.29 4.63 9.36
C GLU A 10 32.67 4.74 10.04
N LYS A 11 33.12 3.68 10.72
CA LYS A 11 34.50 3.59 11.29
C LYS A 11 35.55 3.17 10.28
N GLY A 12 35.16 2.76 9.07
CA GLY A 12 36.07 2.27 8.04
C GLY A 12 36.61 0.86 8.31
N THR A 13 35.93 0.06 9.12
CA THR A 13 36.30 -1.34 9.36
C THR A 13 35.71 -2.29 8.32
N ILE A 14 34.73 -1.84 7.56
CA ILE A 14 34.18 -2.51 6.38
C ILE A 14 34.11 -1.52 5.21
N ASP A 15 34.36 -2.00 4.00
CA ASP A 15 34.43 -1.17 2.81
C ASP A 15 33.10 -0.97 2.09
N ILE A 16 32.17 -1.90 2.25
CA ILE A 16 30.88 -1.89 1.55
C ILE A 16 29.76 -2.16 2.54
N TYR A 17 28.75 -1.30 2.51
CA TYR A 17 27.52 -1.45 3.25
C TYR A 17 26.34 -1.43 2.28
N SER A 18 25.56 -2.50 2.27
CA SER A 18 24.30 -2.56 1.52
C SER A 18 23.15 -2.47 2.50
N ALA A 19 22.32 -1.49 2.30
CA ALA A 19 21.20 -1.23 3.18
C ALA A 19 19.89 -1.13 2.39
N GLY A 20 18.79 -1.43 3.07
CA GLY A 20 17.44 -1.14 2.57
C GLY A 20 17.17 0.37 2.59
N THR A 21 15.98 0.77 2.41
CA THR A 21 15.50 2.16 2.37
C THR A 21 14.99 2.62 3.75
N GLY A 22 14.65 3.90 3.89
CA GLY A 22 14.07 4.51 5.07
C GLY A 22 15.01 5.45 5.84
N GLU A 23 14.54 5.98 6.94
CA GLU A 23 15.23 7.03 7.74
C GLU A 23 16.69 6.70 8.10
N LYS A 24 17.01 5.43 8.31
CA LYS A 24 18.36 5.00 8.69
C LYS A 24 19.40 5.21 7.58
N ILE A 25 18.97 5.07 6.33
CA ILE A 25 19.82 5.33 5.16
C ILE A 25 19.91 6.81 4.89
N GLU A 26 18.81 7.53 4.99
CA GLU A 26 18.77 8.96 4.77
C GLU A 26 19.82 9.67 5.63
N ALA A 27 19.93 9.28 6.90
CA ALA A 27 20.97 9.81 7.80
C ALA A 27 22.40 9.49 7.33
N ALA A 28 22.64 8.33 6.73
CA ALA A 28 23.97 7.98 6.20
C ALA A 28 24.27 8.73 4.90
N LEU A 29 23.28 8.84 3.99
CA LEU A 29 23.43 9.59 2.74
C LEU A 29 23.69 11.07 3.02
N THR A 30 22.96 11.67 3.97
CA THR A 30 23.20 13.06 4.41
C THR A 30 24.64 13.26 4.89
N LYS A 31 25.21 12.33 5.63
CA LYS A 31 26.63 12.42 6.05
C LYS A 31 27.59 12.39 4.88
N VAL A 32 27.31 11.58 3.84
CA VAL A 32 28.14 11.56 2.63
C VAL A 32 28.01 12.87 1.86
N GLU A 33 26.80 13.36 1.66
CA GLU A 33 26.54 14.62 0.94
C GLU A 33 27.14 15.84 1.64
N GLU A 34 27.14 15.84 2.96
CA GLU A 34 27.77 16.90 3.77
C GLU A 34 29.31 16.75 3.90
N GLY A 35 29.88 15.71 3.30
CA GLY A 35 31.32 15.43 3.39
C GLY A 35 31.79 14.99 4.79
N LYS A 36 30.89 14.54 5.63
CA LYS A 36 31.18 14.02 6.98
C LYS A 36 31.58 12.55 6.98
N LEU A 37 31.27 11.85 5.90
CA LEU A 37 31.66 10.46 5.66
C LEU A 37 32.29 10.36 4.28
N ASP A 38 33.52 9.92 4.23
CA ASP A 38 34.29 9.69 2.97
C ASP A 38 33.83 8.38 2.31
N ALA A 39 32.72 8.44 1.63
CA ALA A 39 32.09 7.31 0.95
C ALA A 39 31.37 7.77 -0.30
N ASN A 40 31.11 6.83 -1.20
CA ASN A 40 30.20 7.01 -2.35
C ASN A 40 29.02 6.07 -2.22
N TYR A 41 27.91 6.44 -2.82
CA TYR A 41 26.74 5.56 -2.87
C TYR A 41 26.11 5.49 -4.26
N GLY A 42 25.40 4.39 -4.50
CA GLY A 42 24.57 4.21 -5.68
C GLY A 42 23.21 3.62 -5.28
N LEU A 43 22.17 4.11 -5.89
CA LEU A 43 20.82 3.55 -5.74
C LEU A 43 20.62 2.48 -6.81
N VAL A 44 20.15 1.32 -6.39
CA VAL A 44 19.84 0.20 -7.27
C VAL A 44 18.37 -0.16 -7.11
N PRO A 45 17.61 -0.23 -8.20
CA PRO A 45 16.21 -0.66 -8.14
C PRO A 45 16.07 -2.01 -7.46
N GLY A 46 15.17 -2.09 -6.49
CA GLY A 46 14.88 -3.32 -5.76
C GLY A 46 13.85 -4.20 -6.49
N THR A 47 13.98 -5.51 -6.29
CA THR A 47 13.03 -6.49 -6.83
C THR A 47 11.91 -6.84 -5.83
N ARG A 48 11.97 -6.33 -4.60
CA ARG A 48 10.95 -6.60 -3.59
C ARG A 48 9.72 -5.75 -3.85
N ILE A 49 8.56 -6.39 -3.88
CA ILE A 49 7.25 -5.74 -3.99
C ILE A 49 6.47 -6.00 -2.70
N ASN A 50 5.91 -4.94 -2.13
CA ASN A 50 4.92 -5.04 -1.08
C ASN A 50 3.54 -5.00 -1.74
N GLU A 51 2.69 -5.95 -1.39
CA GLU A 51 1.40 -6.15 -2.04
C GLU A 51 0.32 -6.49 -1.04
N MET A 52 -0.92 -6.16 -1.38
CA MET A 52 -2.12 -6.66 -0.70
C MET A 52 -2.79 -7.68 -1.61
N ARG A 53 -2.94 -8.92 -1.12
CA ARG A 53 -3.61 -10.00 -1.84
C ARG A 53 -5.04 -10.14 -1.37
N TYR A 54 -5.96 -10.35 -2.30
CA TYR A 54 -7.37 -10.53 -2.02
C TYR A 54 -7.79 -12.00 -2.20
N LEU A 55 -8.64 -12.47 -1.30
CA LEU A 55 -9.40 -13.70 -1.54
C LEU A 55 -10.60 -13.33 -2.41
N CYS A 56 -10.67 -13.93 -3.61
CA CYS A 56 -11.64 -13.55 -4.63
C CYS A 56 -12.82 -14.55 -4.75
N ASP A 57 -12.90 -15.54 -3.88
CA ASP A 57 -13.86 -16.64 -3.94
C ASP A 57 -14.90 -16.61 -2.81
N PHE A 58 -14.73 -15.76 -1.80
CA PHE A 58 -15.70 -15.58 -0.73
C PHE A 58 -15.62 -14.20 -0.07
N GLY A 59 -16.67 -13.86 0.71
CA GLY A 59 -16.76 -12.61 1.44
C GLY A 59 -16.84 -11.37 0.53
N PRO A 60 -16.74 -10.15 1.07
CA PRO A 60 -16.87 -8.93 0.28
C PRO A 60 -15.80 -8.77 -0.81
N THR A 61 -14.60 -9.31 -0.61
CA THR A 61 -13.50 -9.19 -1.57
C THR A 61 -13.64 -10.06 -2.82
N GLN A 62 -14.65 -10.96 -2.88
CA GLN A 62 -15.01 -11.61 -4.14
C GLN A 62 -15.51 -10.62 -5.20
N PHE A 63 -16.07 -9.49 -4.76
CA PHE A 63 -16.60 -8.44 -5.64
C PHE A 63 -15.49 -7.47 -6.06
N GLU A 64 -15.42 -7.20 -7.35
CA GLU A 64 -14.37 -6.36 -7.94
C GLU A 64 -14.44 -4.92 -7.44
N GLU A 65 -15.65 -4.37 -7.31
CA GLU A 65 -15.90 -3.03 -6.80
C GLU A 65 -15.36 -2.83 -5.37
N VAL A 66 -15.39 -3.86 -4.52
CA VAL A 66 -14.81 -3.79 -3.17
C VAL A 66 -13.29 -3.72 -3.25
N ARG A 67 -12.67 -4.52 -4.11
CA ARG A 67 -11.20 -4.48 -4.29
C ARG A 67 -10.74 -3.15 -4.87
N ARG A 68 -11.50 -2.57 -5.82
CA ARG A 68 -11.23 -1.23 -6.37
C ARG A 68 -11.42 -0.14 -5.33
N ALA A 69 -12.48 -0.20 -4.52
CA ALA A 69 -12.68 0.74 -3.43
C ALA A 69 -11.51 0.71 -2.44
N ILE A 70 -11.02 -0.48 -2.08
CA ILE A 70 -9.83 -0.61 -1.23
C ILE A 70 -8.60 0.01 -1.91
N ALA A 71 -8.40 -0.20 -3.20
CA ALA A 71 -7.28 0.38 -3.93
C ALA A 71 -7.30 1.93 -3.90
N TYR A 72 -8.48 2.55 -3.95
CA TYR A 72 -8.63 4.00 -3.87
C TYR A 72 -8.46 4.58 -2.46
N ILE A 73 -8.71 3.82 -1.38
CA ILE A 73 -8.51 4.32 -0.02
C ILE A 73 -7.06 4.17 0.47
N VAL A 74 -6.23 3.43 -0.23
CA VAL A 74 -4.83 3.22 0.12
C VAL A 74 -3.98 4.31 -0.52
N ASP A 75 -3.52 5.26 0.30
CA ASP A 75 -2.56 6.27 -0.14
C ASP A 75 -1.17 5.63 -0.29
N ARG A 76 -0.93 5.05 -1.47
CA ARG A 76 0.31 4.33 -1.78
C ARG A 76 1.53 5.25 -1.81
N ASP A 77 1.36 6.50 -2.20
CA ASP A 77 2.44 7.47 -2.24
C ASP A 77 2.90 7.86 -0.83
N GLU A 78 1.95 8.12 0.07
CA GLU A 78 2.27 8.41 1.47
C GLU A 78 2.86 7.20 2.17
N ILE A 79 2.31 6.00 1.96
CA ILE A 79 2.86 4.75 2.49
C ILE A 79 4.29 4.53 1.97
N ASN A 80 4.52 4.70 0.67
CA ASN A 80 5.84 4.57 0.07
C ASN A 80 6.85 5.54 0.70
N LYS A 81 6.45 6.80 0.87
CA LYS A 81 7.28 7.82 1.52
C LYS A 81 7.63 7.44 2.95
N GLN A 82 6.67 7.00 3.76
CA GLN A 82 6.92 6.60 5.15
C GLN A 82 7.79 5.36 5.28
N LEU A 83 7.62 4.37 4.39
CA LEU A 83 8.37 3.12 4.43
C LEU A 83 9.78 3.24 3.87
N THR A 84 9.97 4.05 2.84
CA THR A 84 11.20 4.04 2.05
C THR A 84 11.96 5.36 2.09
N GLY A 85 11.42 6.39 2.79
CA GLY A 85 11.98 7.74 2.73
C GLY A 85 11.86 8.38 1.33
N GLY A 86 10.97 7.85 0.47
CA GLY A 86 10.81 8.30 -0.91
C GLY A 86 11.71 7.59 -1.93
N TYR A 87 12.52 6.62 -1.50
CA TYR A 87 13.40 5.85 -2.40
C TYR A 87 12.71 4.65 -3.06
N GLY A 88 11.48 4.33 -2.66
CA GLY A 88 10.66 3.31 -3.31
C GLY A 88 9.91 3.86 -4.52
N THR A 89 9.32 2.95 -5.29
CA THR A 89 8.44 3.28 -6.42
C THR A 89 7.09 2.61 -6.22
N VAL A 90 6.02 3.37 -6.40
CA VAL A 90 4.66 2.80 -6.48
C VAL A 90 4.53 2.10 -7.83
N VAL A 91 4.06 0.86 -7.83
CA VAL A 91 3.88 0.06 -9.05
C VAL A 91 2.43 -0.38 -9.19
N ASP A 92 1.94 -0.45 -10.43
CA ASP A 92 0.58 -0.86 -10.76
C ASP A 92 0.48 -2.30 -11.28
N CYS A 93 1.61 -3.02 -11.28
CA CYS A 93 1.68 -4.42 -11.66
C CYS A 93 2.73 -5.18 -10.83
N TYR A 94 2.74 -6.50 -10.96
CA TYR A 94 3.69 -7.37 -10.26
C TYR A 94 5.05 -7.41 -10.98
N ALA A 95 5.62 -6.23 -11.25
CA ALA A 95 6.94 -6.09 -11.85
C ALA A 95 7.60 -4.78 -11.41
N THR A 96 8.91 -4.71 -11.49
CA THR A 96 9.70 -3.52 -11.15
C THR A 96 10.76 -3.25 -12.21
N ASP A 97 11.24 -2.03 -12.27
CA ASP A 97 12.33 -1.58 -13.16
C ASP A 97 13.66 -2.33 -12.92
N ALA A 98 13.74 -3.10 -11.82
CA ALA A 98 14.87 -3.97 -11.57
C ALA A 98 14.96 -5.17 -12.53
N THR A 99 13.86 -5.47 -13.23
CA THR A 99 13.85 -6.53 -14.25
C THR A 99 13.98 -5.93 -15.64
N THR A 100 15.00 -6.35 -16.38
CA THR A 100 15.36 -5.80 -17.70
C THR A 100 14.20 -5.93 -18.70
N ASP A 101 13.48 -7.05 -18.65
CA ASP A 101 12.38 -7.32 -19.58
C ASP A 101 11.20 -6.38 -19.32
N PHE A 102 10.89 -6.08 -18.06
CA PHE A 102 9.85 -5.13 -17.72
C PHE A 102 10.24 -3.70 -18.08
N ALA A 103 11.47 -3.30 -17.76
CA ALA A 103 11.98 -1.97 -18.09
C ALA A 103 11.89 -1.65 -19.60
N ALA A 104 12.01 -2.69 -20.45
CA ALA A 104 11.95 -2.53 -21.90
C ALA A 104 10.53 -2.27 -22.44
N ILE A 105 9.46 -2.64 -21.69
CA ILE A 105 8.05 -2.54 -22.13
C ILE A 105 7.19 -1.78 -21.12
N LYS A 106 7.82 -1.12 -20.14
CA LYS A 106 7.15 -0.45 -19.03
C LYS A 106 6.11 0.56 -19.52
N ASP A 107 6.51 1.45 -20.40
CA ASP A 107 5.66 2.53 -20.89
C ASP A 107 4.39 1.99 -21.61
N ASP A 108 4.54 0.90 -22.37
CA ASP A 108 3.42 0.26 -23.05
C ASP A 108 2.44 -0.36 -22.04
N ILE A 109 2.96 -1.06 -21.02
CA ILE A 109 2.14 -1.69 -19.99
C ILE A 109 1.46 -0.63 -19.12
N GLU A 110 2.20 0.37 -18.64
CA GLU A 110 1.65 1.42 -17.78
C GLU A 110 0.57 2.24 -18.48
N SER A 111 0.63 2.39 -19.80
CA SER A 111 -0.40 3.08 -20.58
C SER A 111 -1.76 2.35 -20.58
N GLU A 112 -1.77 1.05 -20.33
CA GLU A 112 -2.97 0.21 -20.32
C GLU A 112 -3.48 -0.12 -18.91
N LEU A 113 -2.66 0.12 -17.88
CA LEU A 113 -3.03 -0.17 -16.50
C LEU A 113 -3.86 0.95 -15.88
N ILE A 114 -4.75 0.58 -14.97
CA ILE A 114 -5.47 1.55 -14.15
C ILE A 114 -4.57 1.95 -12.98
N HIS A 115 -4.23 3.23 -12.93
CA HIS A 115 -3.55 3.80 -11.77
C HIS A 115 -4.56 4.22 -10.71
N TYR A 116 -4.57 3.53 -9.55
CA TYR A 116 -5.43 3.85 -8.42
C TYR A 116 -4.76 4.90 -7.53
N SER A 117 -4.98 6.19 -7.83
CA SER A 117 -4.60 7.28 -6.94
C SER A 117 -5.56 7.36 -5.75
N TYR A 118 -5.07 7.78 -4.58
CA TYR A 118 -5.91 7.99 -3.40
C TYR A 118 -7.10 8.91 -3.71
N ASP A 119 -8.32 8.39 -3.54
CA ASP A 119 -9.56 9.09 -3.88
C ASP A 119 -10.76 8.47 -3.15
N LEU A 120 -11.18 9.09 -2.06
CA LEU A 120 -12.29 8.60 -1.23
C LEU A 120 -13.64 8.68 -1.94
N ASP A 121 -13.83 9.64 -2.84
CA ASP A 121 -15.10 9.79 -3.55
C ASP A 121 -15.24 8.69 -4.60
N LYS A 122 -14.17 8.35 -5.31
CA LYS A 122 -14.16 7.18 -6.19
C LYS A 122 -14.36 5.89 -5.43
N ALA A 123 -13.72 5.73 -4.26
CA ALA A 123 -13.94 4.56 -3.43
C ALA A 123 -15.40 4.37 -3.05
N LYS A 124 -16.08 5.46 -2.62
CA LYS A 124 -17.51 5.44 -2.34
C LYS A 124 -18.35 5.10 -3.58
N GLN A 125 -17.99 5.66 -4.73
CA GLN A 125 -18.72 5.44 -5.97
C GLN A 125 -18.62 3.98 -6.42
N GLU A 126 -17.45 3.36 -6.36
CA GLU A 126 -17.28 1.93 -6.66
C GLU A 126 -18.22 1.06 -5.79
N LEU A 127 -18.35 1.37 -4.51
CA LEU A 127 -19.25 0.65 -3.63
C LEU A 127 -20.72 0.87 -3.97
N ILE A 128 -21.10 2.09 -4.33
CA ILE A 128 -22.48 2.42 -4.72
C ILE A 128 -22.83 1.70 -6.03
N ASP A 129 -21.99 1.79 -7.03
CA ASP A 129 -22.15 1.15 -8.34
C ASP A 129 -22.19 -0.38 -8.21
N GLY A 130 -21.43 -0.91 -7.27
CA GLY A 130 -21.43 -2.32 -6.91
C GLY A 130 -22.66 -2.78 -6.09
N GLY A 131 -23.59 -1.89 -5.75
CA GLY A 131 -24.82 -2.23 -5.02
C GLY A 131 -24.66 -2.35 -3.50
N TRP A 132 -23.56 -1.85 -2.93
CA TRP A 132 -23.35 -1.76 -1.47
C TRP A 132 -24.10 -0.55 -0.90
N THR A 133 -25.41 -0.55 -1.03
CA THR A 133 -26.28 0.60 -0.76
C THR A 133 -27.29 0.36 0.36
N LEU A 134 -27.23 -0.78 1.03
CA LEU A 134 -28.15 -1.14 2.10
C LEU A 134 -27.50 -1.00 3.47
N ASN A 135 -28.33 -0.88 4.50
CA ASN A 135 -27.94 -0.98 5.91
C ASN A 135 -28.24 -2.39 6.48
N GLU A 136 -28.01 -2.60 7.76
CA GLU A 136 -28.20 -3.89 8.44
C GLU A 136 -29.64 -4.41 8.42
N LYS A 137 -30.62 -3.54 8.11
CA LYS A 137 -32.03 -3.89 8.03
C LYS A 137 -32.49 -4.15 6.58
N GLY A 138 -31.61 -4.00 5.61
CA GLY A 138 -31.95 -4.06 4.20
C GLY A 138 -32.63 -2.79 3.67
N GLU A 139 -32.58 -1.69 4.44
CA GLU A 139 -33.05 -0.38 4.02
C GLU A 139 -31.91 0.39 3.34
N GLU A 140 -32.23 1.53 2.70
CA GLU A 140 -31.22 2.40 2.10
C GLU A 140 -30.19 2.89 3.13
N TYR A 141 -28.91 2.70 2.82
CA TYR A 141 -27.80 3.15 3.66
C TYR A 141 -27.76 4.68 3.78
N LYS A 142 -27.62 5.19 5.00
CA LYS A 142 -27.55 6.61 5.30
C LYS A 142 -26.21 6.97 5.91
N GLU A 143 -25.40 7.70 5.15
CA GLU A 143 -24.10 8.20 5.62
C GLU A 143 -24.25 9.04 6.91
N GLY A 144 -23.33 8.82 7.86
CA GLY A 144 -23.36 9.49 9.16
C GLY A 144 -24.37 8.91 10.18
N THR A 145 -25.24 7.98 9.76
CA THR A 145 -26.22 7.31 10.64
C THR A 145 -25.93 5.81 10.73
N ASP A 146 -25.81 5.17 9.58
CA ASP A 146 -25.53 3.74 9.50
C ASP A 146 -24.02 3.49 9.58
N LYS A 147 -23.63 2.48 10.34
CA LYS A 147 -22.20 2.20 10.60
C LYS A 147 -21.55 1.44 9.46
N TYR A 148 -22.28 0.54 8.80
CA TYR A 148 -21.75 -0.34 7.75
C TYR A 148 -22.70 -0.40 6.57
N ARG A 149 -22.11 -0.59 5.38
CA ARG A 149 -22.85 -0.91 4.16
C ARG A 149 -23.10 -2.41 4.07
N TYR A 150 -24.19 -2.75 3.42
CA TYR A 150 -24.61 -4.11 3.10
C TYR A 150 -25.01 -4.18 1.64
N LYS A 151 -24.96 -5.39 1.09
CA LYS A 151 -25.45 -5.75 -0.23
C LYS A 151 -26.24 -7.05 -0.11
N GLU A 152 -27.34 -7.18 -0.83
CA GLU A 152 -28.06 -8.44 -0.93
C GLU A 152 -27.33 -9.36 -1.92
N VAL A 153 -27.00 -10.56 -1.47
CA VAL A 153 -26.32 -11.59 -2.24
C VAL A 153 -27.06 -12.91 -2.01
N ASP A 154 -27.60 -13.50 -3.06
CA ASP A 154 -28.36 -14.76 -3.00
C ASP A 154 -29.52 -14.74 -1.96
N GLY A 155 -30.13 -13.60 -1.77
CA GLY A 155 -31.26 -13.40 -0.83
C GLY A 155 -30.85 -13.17 0.63
N GLU A 156 -29.56 -13.03 0.91
CA GLU A 156 -29.03 -12.72 2.23
C GLU A 156 -28.29 -11.38 2.23
N LEU A 157 -28.35 -10.67 3.37
CA LEU A 157 -27.61 -9.42 3.55
C LEU A 157 -26.15 -9.69 3.91
N MET A 158 -25.26 -9.42 2.98
CA MET A 158 -23.82 -9.48 3.22
C MET A 158 -23.33 -8.12 3.74
N LYS A 159 -22.69 -8.15 4.90
CA LYS A 159 -22.04 -6.98 5.49
C LYS A 159 -20.70 -6.70 4.78
N LEU A 160 -20.44 -5.43 4.50
CA LEU A 160 -19.12 -4.99 4.01
C LEU A 160 -18.10 -5.00 5.17
N LYS A 161 -17.56 -6.17 5.47
CA LYS A 161 -16.50 -6.37 6.46
C LYS A 161 -15.35 -7.09 5.78
N VAL A 162 -14.19 -6.44 5.74
CA VAL A 162 -12.96 -7.01 5.22
C VAL A 162 -12.02 -7.29 6.39
N GLU A 163 -11.50 -8.49 6.46
CA GLU A 163 -10.49 -8.87 7.46
C GLU A 163 -9.12 -8.96 6.77
N VAL A 164 -8.14 -8.30 7.35
CA VAL A 164 -6.78 -8.26 6.81
C VAL A 164 -5.84 -9.04 7.73
N ALA A 165 -5.21 -10.07 7.19
CA ALA A 165 -4.15 -10.79 7.88
C ALA A 165 -2.80 -10.14 7.58
N CYS A 166 -2.12 -9.69 8.63
CA CYS A 166 -0.82 -9.05 8.54
C CYS A 166 0.25 -9.85 9.30
N CYS A 167 1.50 -9.77 8.87
CA CYS A 167 2.64 -10.24 9.63
C CYS A 167 3.00 -9.23 10.74
N GLU A 168 3.80 -9.65 11.72
CA GLU A 168 4.33 -8.75 12.76
C GLU A 168 5.63 -8.05 12.28
N ASP A 169 5.55 -7.29 11.20
CA ASP A 169 6.65 -6.49 10.68
C ASP A 169 6.30 -5.00 10.63
N ASP A 170 7.27 -4.16 10.30
CA ASP A 170 7.07 -2.71 10.29
C ASP A 170 6.13 -2.27 9.17
N TYR A 171 6.08 -2.99 8.06
CA TYR A 171 5.15 -2.74 6.96
C TYR A 171 3.71 -2.98 7.40
N SER A 172 3.45 -4.12 8.01
CA SER A 172 2.12 -4.48 8.52
C SER A 172 1.64 -3.53 9.61
N LYS A 173 2.54 -3.09 10.49
CA LYS A 173 2.21 -2.08 11.51
C LYS A 173 1.79 -0.76 10.88
N LEU A 174 2.50 -0.32 9.84
CA LEU A 174 2.14 0.91 9.13
C LEU A 174 0.78 0.75 8.43
N TYR A 175 0.55 -0.34 7.70
CA TYR A 175 -0.74 -0.58 7.04
C TYR A 175 -1.90 -0.58 8.03
N ASN A 176 -1.74 -1.23 9.18
CA ASN A 176 -2.75 -1.24 10.25
C ASN A 176 -2.97 0.14 10.89
N THR A 177 -2.05 1.07 10.72
CA THR A 177 -2.18 2.44 11.22
C THR A 177 -2.82 3.37 10.19
N VAL A 178 -2.51 3.19 8.90
CA VAL A 178 -2.91 4.11 7.84
C VAL A 178 -4.27 3.72 7.22
N ILE A 179 -4.47 2.43 6.92
CA ILE A 179 -5.65 2.01 6.14
C ILE A 179 -6.98 2.06 6.92
N PRO A 180 -7.07 1.60 8.19
CA PRO A 180 -8.35 1.60 8.91
C PRO A 180 -8.99 2.98 9.04
N PRO A 181 -8.27 4.08 9.37
CA PRO A 181 -8.85 5.41 9.42
C PRO A 181 -9.41 5.89 8.07
N GLU A 182 -8.79 5.50 6.97
CA GLU A 182 -9.28 5.83 5.62
C GLU A 182 -10.55 5.03 5.28
N ALA A 183 -10.57 3.77 5.65
CA ALA A 183 -11.76 2.91 5.52
C ALA A 183 -12.95 3.44 6.34
N GLU A 184 -12.70 3.99 7.53
CA GLU A 184 -13.73 4.62 8.35
C GLU A 184 -14.31 5.87 7.69
N LYS A 185 -13.53 6.67 6.97
CA LYS A 185 -14.00 7.88 6.28
C LYS A 185 -15.04 7.59 5.20
N ILE A 186 -14.99 6.43 4.60
CA ILE A 186 -15.99 5.97 3.63
C ILE A 186 -17.11 5.13 4.28
N ASN A 187 -17.08 4.98 5.61
CA ASN A 187 -18.06 4.26 6.46
C ASN A 187 -18.43 2.88 5.95
N SER A 188 -17.48 2.13 5.40
CA SER A 188 -17.88 0.97 4.65
C SER A 188 -17.01 -0.25 4.84
N ILE A 189 -15.76 -0.10 5.22
CA ILE A 189 -14.86 -1.24 5.37
C ILE A 189 -14.42 -1.30 6.84
N ASN A 190 -14.71 -2.40 7.49
CA ASN A 190 -14.22 -2.67 8.83
C ASN A 190 -12.97 -3.54 8.68
N PHE A 191 -11.81 -2.96 8.92
CA PHE A 191 -10.53 -3.67 9.02
C PHE A 191 -10.37 -4.31 10.39
#